data_28e45ca776dd57175453e2caa9ac20b9
#
_entry.id   28e45ca776dd57175453e2caa9ac20b9
#
_cell.length_a   1.000
_cell.length_b   1.000
_cell.length_c   1.000
_cell.angle_alpha   90.00
_cell.angle_beta   90.00
_cell.angle_gamma   90.00
#
_symmetry.space_group_name_H-M   'P 1'
#
loop_
_entity.id
_entity.type
_entity.pdbx_description
1 polymer ?
#
loop_
_entity_poly.entity_id
_entity_poly.type
_entity_poly.pdbx_seq_one_letter_code
_entity_poly.pdbx_strand_id
1 'polypeptide(L)'
;MISVELPLKRTKLVQAYHRWFADKPLASDSYKLVYHYHCKHLGPLKGVTRERKFTKLLDISIDEDKLMAAFGKTTRYEVRRAGNSDELQFGLVSNWETFLKYYNGFAALKEMPEMDPTILRSYWPHCVVTEACFEGQPLVMHTYVVDPVASRINLTYSATHFRGEVDRELRRKQGRANCWLHHQDMLHFKREGYACYDFGGYAFETTDKSLQAVNEFKDSFGGELVEESNYTSRALGWLRWVKSLR
;
A
#
# COMPACT_ATOMS: atom_id res chain seq x y z
N MET A 1 -10.39 11.96 5.18
CA MET A 1 -10.93 10.57 5.33
C MET A 1 -11.55 10.13 4.01
N ILE A 2 -11.14 9.01 3.48
CA ILE A 2 -11.69 8.39 2.27
C ILE A 2 -12.75 7.36 2.66
N SER A 3 -13.81 7.23 1.86
CA SER A 3 -14.82 6.19 2.02
C SER A 3 -15.05 5.49 0.68
N VAL A 4 -14.64 4.23 0.59
CA VAL A 4 -14.82 3.39 -0.59
C VAL A 4 -16.03 2.49 -0.37
N GLU A 5 -16.99 2.55 -1.29
CA GLU A 5 -18.15 1.69 -1.29
C GLU A 5 -17.83 0.38 -2.02
N LEU A 6 -18.12 -0.74 -1.36
CA LEU A 6 -17.86 -2.07 -1.90
C LEU A 6 -19.18 -2.78 -2.22
N PRO A 7 -19.32 -3.33 -3.44
CA PRO A 7 -20.49 -4.12 -3.80
C PRO A 7 -20.48 -5.46 -3.05
N LEU A 8 -21.62 -5.86 -2.54
CA LEU A 8 -21.82 -7.20 -2.00
C LEU A 8 -22.32 -8.15 -3.09
N LYS A 9 -21.61 -9.26 -3.29
CA LYS A 9 -21.86 -10.26 -4.36
C LYS A 9 -23.30 -10.80 -4.43
N ARG A 10 -24.12 -10.64 -3.38
CA ARG A 10 -25.46 -11.26 -3.30
C ARG A 10 -26.65 -10.29 -3.21
N THR A 11 -26.42 -9.01 -3.02
CA THR A 11 -27.51 -8.03 -2.90
C THR A 11 -27.05 -6.63 -3.22
N LYS A 12 -27.81 -5.91 -4.04
CA LYS A 12 -27.60 -4.48 -4.32
C LYS A 12 -28.13 -3.57 -3.17
N LEU A 13 -28.88 -4.15 -2.20
CA LEU A 13 -29.53 -3.40 -1.14
C LEU A 13 -28.65 -3.16 0.09
N VAL A 14 -27.57 -3.92 0.23
CA VAL A 14 -26.66 -3.78 1.38
C VAL A 14 -25.26 -3.46 0.87
N GLN A 15 -24.71 -2.35 1.33
CA GLN A 15 -23.40 -1.84 0.95
C GLN A 15 -22.41 -2.06 2.09
N ALA A 16 -21.18 -2.42 1.75
CA ALA A 16 -20.07 -2.42 2.69
C ALA A 16 -19.16 -1.22 2.39
N TYR A 17 -18.49 -0.71 3.41
CA TYR A 17 -17.62 0.45 3.29
C TYR A 17 -16.24 0.15 3.85
N HIS A 18 -15.20 0.59 3.14
CA HIS A 18 -13.86 0.75 3.66
C HIS A 18 -13.60 2.24 3.89
N ARG A 19 -13.25 2.61 5.12
CA ARG A 19 -12.92 3.98 5.49
C ARG A 19 -11.46 4.08 5.90
N TRP A 20 -10.77 5.09 5.40
CA TRP A 20 -9.34 5.27 5.61
C TRP A 20 -9.04 6.57 6.32
N PHE A 21 -8.06 6.54 7.22
CA PHE A 21 -7.44 7.68 7.90
C PHE A 21 -8.42 8.52 8.73
N ALA A 22 -9.46 7.90 9.27
CA ALA A 22 -10.33 8.55 10.24
C ALA A 22 -9.59 8.74 11.57
N ASP A 23 -9.91 9.80 12.31
CA ASP A 23 -9.41 9.90 13.68
C ASP A 23 -9.95 8.76 14.53
N LYS A 24 -11.25 8.48 14.44
CA LYS A 24 -11.93 7.35 15.08
C LYS A 24 -13.18 6.94 14.29
N PRO A 25 -13.68 5.70 14.45
CA PRO A 25 -14.99 5.29 13.94
C PRO A 25 -16.13 6.15 14.47
N LEU A 26 -17.13 6.40 13.63
CA LEU A 26 -18.37 7.03 14.05
C LEU A 26 -19.25 6.02 14.79
N ALA A 27 -19.99 6.46 15.82
CA ALA A 27 -20.90 5.59 16.57
C ALA A 27 -21.96 4.94 15.67
N SER A 28 -22.46 5.67 14.66
CA SER A 28 -23.42 5.19 13.66
C SER A 28 -22.90 4.05 12.79
N ASP A 29 -21.56 3.86 12.71
CA ASP A 29 -20.96 2.81 11.90
C ASP A 29 -21.09 1.41 12.52
N SER A 30 -21.42 1.32 13.82
CA SER A 30 -21.60 0.04 14.52
C SER A 30 -22.62 -0.88 13.85
N TYR A 31 -23.63 -0.29 13.21
CA TYR A 31 -24.76 -0.98 12.58
C TYR A 31 -24.63 -1.11 11.05
N LYS A 32 -23.55 -0.54 10.46
CA LYS A 32 -23.23 -0.63 9.04
C LYS A 32 -22.14 -1.64 8.81
N LEU A 33 -21.99 -2.15 7.60
CA LEU A 33 -20.89 -3.02 7.22
C LEU A 33 -19.64 -2.18 6.91
N VAL A 34 -18.92 -1.75 7.94
CA VAL A 34 -17.78 -0.85 7.79
C VAL A 34 -16.51 -1.47 8.36
N TYR A 35 -15.43 -1.37 7.58
CA TYR A 35 -14.07 -1.61 8.05
C TYR A 35 -13.28 -0.30 7.97
N HIS A 36 -12.69 0.11 9.09
CA HIS A 36 -11.87 1.30 9.19
C HIS A 36 -10.40 0.93 9.17
N TYR A 37 -9.65 1.55 8.27
CA TYR A 37 -8.21 1.42 8.14
C TYR A 37 -7.51 2.64 8.72
N HIS A 38 -6.39 2.42 9.41
CA HIS A 38 -5.45 3.46 9.82
C HIS A 38 -6.11 4.59 10.63
N CYS A 39 -6.92 4.23 11.64
CA CYS A 39 -7.46 5.20 12.58
C CYS A 39 -6.40 5.62 13.61
N LYS A 40 -6.35 6.91 13.95
CA LYS A 40 -5.41 7.45 14.95
C LYS A 40 -5.77 7.04 16.39
N HIS A 41 -7.05 6.79 16.66
CA HIS A 41 -7.50 6.38 18.00
C HIS A 41 -6.96 4.99 18.37
N LEU A 42 -6.29 4.86 19.53
CA LEU A 42 -5.61 3.64 19.94
C LEU A 42 -6.34 2.83 21.01
N GLY A 43 -7.56 3.25 21.41
CA GLY A 43 -8.33 2.59 22.46
C GLY A 43 -9.46 1.71 21.95
N PRO A 44 -10.09 0.92 22.84
CA PRO A 44 -11.33 0.22 22.53
C PRO A 44 -12.47 1.22 22.38
N LEU A 45 -13.40 0.92 21.48
CA LEU A 45 -14.60 1.71 21.25
C LEU A 45 -15.84 0.82 21.27
N LYS A 46 -16.96 1.33 21.80
CA LYS A 46 -18.22 0.60 21.83
C LYS A 46 -18.76 0.38 20.41
N GLY A 47 -19.14 -0.84 20.10
CA GLY A 47 -19.79 -1.18 18.83
C GLY A 47 -18.85 -1.49 17.68
N VAL A 48 -17.55 -1.54 17.91
CA VAL A 48 -16.51 -1.93 16.95
C VAL A 48 -15.45 -2.80 17.64
N THR A 49 -14.79 -3.65 16.86
CA THR A 49 -13.64 -4.45 17.33
C THR A 49 -12.37 -3.81 16.82
N ARG A 50 -11.42 -3.53 17.71
CA ARG A 50 -10.12 -2.96 17.40
C ARG A 50 -9.12 -4.06 17.02
N GLU A 51 -8.31 -3.78 16.02
CA GLU A 51 -7.09 -4.49 15.67
C GLU A 51 -5.92 -3.49 15.68
N ARG A 52 -4.86 -3.80 16.43
CA ARG A 52 -3.63 -2.99 16.42
C ARG A 52 -2.98 -3.13 15.05
N LYS A 53 -2.54 -2.01 14.49
CA LYS A 53 -1.76 -1.94 13.26
C LYS A 53 -0.54 -1.08 13.47
N PHE A 54 0.53 -1.44 12.80
CA PHE A 54 1.73 -0.64 12.74
C PHE A 54 2.00 -0.30 11.29
N THR A 55 2.49 0.89 11.06
CA THR A 55 2.89 1.36 9.74
C THR A 55 4.14 2.22 9.83
N LYS A 56 4.87 2.33 8.73
CA LYS A 56 6.06 3.15 8.62
C LYS A 56 5.72 4.43 7.86
N LEU A 57 5.81 5.58 8.53
CA LEU A 57 5.52 6.89 7.97
C LEU A 57 6.80 7.66 7.69
N LEU A 58 6.86 8.31 6.55
CA LEU A 58 7.97 9.16 6.13
C LEU A 58 7.45 10.54 5.72
N ASP A 59 8.02 11.60 6.29
CA ASP A 59 7.75 12.97 5.87
C ASP A 59 8.46 13.24 4.53
N ILE A 60 7.65 13.45 3.49
CA ILE A 60 8.14 13.78 2.14
C ILE A 60 8.03 15.26 1.82
N SER A 61 7.58 16.11 2.75
CA SER A 61 7.55 17.56 2.57
C SER A 61 8.95 18.21 2.63
N ILE A 62 9.91 17.52 3.24
CA ILE A 62 11.31 17.95 3.38
C ILE A 62 12.06 17.99 2.05
N ASP A 63 13.21 18.65 2.01
CA ASP A 63 14.06 18.70 0.81
C ASP A 63 14.51 17.31 0.35
N GLU A 64 14.68 17.13 -0.97
CA GLU A 64 15.08 15.87 -1.58
C GLU A 64 16.42 15.36 -1.03
N ASP A 65 17.39 16.24 -0.81
CA ASP A 65 18.69 15.85 -0.23
C ASP A 65 18.54 15.32 1.20
N LYS A 66 17.66 15.92 2.01
CA LYS A 66 17.35 15.45 3.36
C LYS A 66 16.60 14.12 3.33
N LEU A 67 15.63 14.02 2.40
CA LEU A 67 14.90 12.78 2.18
C LEU A 67 15.85 11.64 1.80
N MET A 68 16.72 11.87 0.83
CA MET A 68 17.73 10.90 0.41
C MET A 68 18.73 10.58 1.54
N ALA A 69 19.11 11.56 2.36
CA ALA A 69 20.01 11.36 3.49
C ALA A 69 19.42 10.44 4.58
N ALA A 70 18.10 10.42 4.75
CA ALA A 70 17.40 9.54 5.68
C ALA A 70 17.47 8.05 5.27
N PHE A 71 17.69 7.76 3.98
CA PHE A 71 17.78 6.38 3.50
C PHE A 71 19.07 5.70 3.99
N GLY A 72 19.02 4.41 4.22
CA GLY A 72 20.19 3.58 4.49
C GLY A 72 21.21 3.62 3.34
N LYS A 73 22.49 3.37 3.64
CA LYS A 73 23.59 3.47 2.66
C LYS A 73 23.34 2.63 1.40
N THR A 74 22.87 1.40 1.57
CA THR A 74 22.56 0.48 0.46
C THR A 74 21.43 1.01 -0.39
N THR A 75 20.32 1.46 0.23
CA THR A 75 19.15 2.01 -0.48
C THR A 75 19.54 3.24 -1.30
N ARG A 76 20.32 4.17 -0.72
CA ARG A 76 20.85 5.33 -1.45
C ARG A 76 21.68 4.92 -2.67
N TYR A 77 22.53 3.92 -2.50
CA TYR A 77 23.36 3.41 -3.59
C TYR A 77 22.48 2.82 -4.71
N GLU A 78 21.50 1.97 -4.36
CA GLU A 78 20.61 1.33 -5.31
C GLU A 78 19.75 2.36 -6.08
N VAL A 79 19.20 3.36 -5.39
CA VAL A 79 18.43 4.45 -6.01
C VAL A 79 19.29 5.24 -7.00
N ARG A 80 20.49 5.66 -6.59
CA ARG A 80 21.41 6.41 -7.47
C ARG A 80 21.87 5.59 -8.67
N ARG A 81 22.20 4.34 -8.46
CA ARG A 81 22.62 3.43 -9.54
C ARG A 81 21.48 3.22 -10.54
N ALA A 82 20.29 2.97 -10.07
CA ALA A 82 19.11 2.80 -10.91
C ALA A 82 18.85 4.05 -11.77
N GLY A 83 18.89 5.24 -11.16
CA GLY A 83 18.67 6.50 -11.85
C GLY A 83 19.75 6.85 -12.88
N ASN A 84 21.00 6.42 -12.63
CA ASN A 84 22.13 6.78 -13.50
C ASN A 84 22.44 5.75 -14.60
N SER A 85 22.11 4.46 -14.39
CA SER A 85 22.66 3.38 -15.22
C SER A 85 21.65 2.36 -15.71
N ASP A 86 20.43 2.30 -15.14
CA ASP A 86 19.48 1.25 -15.46
C ASP A 86 18.43 1.66 -16.52
N GLU A 87 18.49 2.92 -17.01
CA GLU A 87 17.60 3.47 -18.04
C GLU A 87 16.11 3.30 -17.71
N LEU A 88 15.77 3.43 -16.42
CA LEU A 88 14.43 3.28 -15.94
C LEU A 88 13.56 4.50 -16.26
N GLN A 89 12.31 4.25 -16.61
CA GLN A 89 11.30 5.26 -16.86
C GLN A 89 10.21 5.18 -15.81
N PHE A 90 9.89 6.34 -15.21
CA PHE A 90 8.74 6.48 -14.31
C PHE A 90 7.47 6.69 -15.11
N GLY A 91 6.40 5.98 -14.79
CA GLY A 91 5.09 6.10 -15.42
C GLY A 91 3.94 6.10 -14.42
N LEU A 92 2.80 6.62 -14.88
CA LEU A 92 1.51 6.51 -14.21
C LEU A 92 0.60 5.56 -15.01
N VAL A 93 0.04 4.57 -14.34
CA VAL A 93 -0.88 3.61 -14.96
C VAL A 93 -2.30 4.14 -14.84
N SER A 94 -2.90 4.54 -15.96
CA SER A 94 -4.25 5.12 -16.00
C SER A 94 -5.38 4.09 -16.10
N ASN A 95 -5.05 2.84 -16.37
CA ASN A 95 -6.02 1.76 -16.62
C ASN A 95 -5.88 0.68 -15.53
N TRP A 96 -6.96 0.43 -14.79
CA TRP A 96 -6.99 -0.56 -13.72
C TRP A 96 -6.82 -2.00 -14.23
N GLU A 97 -7.25 -2.32 -15.46
CA GLU A 97 -7.08 -3.64 -16.06
C GLU A 97 -5.60 -3.96 -16.29
N THR A 98 -4.80 -2.96 -16.67
CA THR A 98 -3.35 -3.10 -16.83
C THR A 98 -2.70 -3.48 -15.49
N PHE A 99 -3.03 -2.76 -14.41
CA PHE A 99 -2.55 -3.10 -13.08
C PHE A 99 -3.04 -4.47 -12.62
N LEU A 100 -4.32 -4.79 -12.82
CA LEU A 100 -4.89 -6.09 -12.44
C LEU A 100 -4.14 -7.24 -13.10
N LYS A 101 -3.88 -7.15 -14.41
CA LYS A 101 -3.13 -8.17 -15.16
C LYS A 101 -1.73 -8.33 -14.60
N TYR A 102 -1.02 -7.23 -14.37
CA TYR A 102 0.33 -7.24 -13.82
C TYR A 102 0.37 -7.84 -12.42
N TYR A 103 -0.54 -7.40 -11.54
CA TYR A 103 -0.64 -7.91 -10.18
C TYR A 103 -0.98 -9.41 -10.13
N ASN A 104 -1.91 -9.87 -10.95
CA ASN A 104 -2.27 -11.30 -10.95
C ASN A 104 -1.12 -12.19 -11.45
N GLY A 105 -0.29 -11.72 -12.39
CA GLY A 105 0.96 -12.38 -12.73
C GLY A 105 1.93 -12.47 -11.54
N PHE A 106 2.08 -11.39 -10.77
CA PHE A 106 2.87 -11.40 -9.54
C PHE A 106 2.27 -12.33 -8.46
N ALA A 107 0.95 -12.31 -8.27
CA ALA A 107 0.25 -13.15 -7.31
C ALA A 107 0.44 -14.64 -7.62
N ALA A 108 0.37 -15.03 -8.89
CA ALA A 108 0.64 -16.39 -9.35
C ALA A 108 2.06 -16.87 -9.01
N LEU A 109 3.08 -16.01 -9.18
CA LEU A 109 4.47 -16.32 -8.81
C LEU A 109 4.69 -16.50 -7.30
N LYS A 110 3.77 -15.99 -6.48
CA LYS A 110 3.81 -16.07 -5.01
C LYS A 110 2.74 -17.00 -4.42
N GLU A 111 2.01 -17.71 -5.26
CA GLU A 111 0.90 -18.60 -4.83
C GLU A 111 -0.14 -17.85 -3.97
N MET A 112 -0.36 -16.57 -4.29
CA MET A 112 -1.32 -15.70 -3.62
C MET A 112 -2.64 -15.69 -4.39
N PRO A 113 -3.78 -15.41 -3.71
CA PRO A 113 -5.05 -15.22 -4.38
C PRO A 113 -4.99 -14.06 -5.40
N GLU A 114 -5.68 -14.23 -6.51
CA GLU A 114 -5.89 -13.16 -7.48
C GLU A 114 -6.67 -11.99 -6.86
N MET A 115 -6.43 -10.80 -7.36
CA MET A 115 -7.16 -9.61 -6.97
C MET A 115 -8.57 -9.62 -7.55
N ASP A 116 -9.59 -9.35 -6.71
CA ASP A 116 -10.97 -9.21 -7.17
C ASP A 116 -11.13 -7.91 -7.98
N PRO A 117 -11.44 -8.01 -9.29
CA PRO A 117 -11.56 -6.84 -10.16
C PRO A 117 -12.67 -5.88 -9.70
N THR A 118 -13.70 -6.38 -9.03
CA THR A 118 -14.80 -5.55 -8.53
C THR A 118 -14.34 -4.67 -7.37
N ILE A 119 -13.52 -5.22 -6.49
CA ILE A 119 -12.91 -4.47 -5.38
C ILE A 119 -11.95 -3.42 -5.94
N LEU A 120 -11.05 -3.82 -6.86
CA LEU A 120 -10.10 -2.89 -7.47
C LEU A 120 -10.82 -1.71 -8.14
N ARG A 121 -11.87 -1.99 -8.92
CA ARG A 121 -12.67 -0.95 -9.58
C ARG A 121 -13.29 0.02 -8.58
N SER A 122 -13.78 -0.46 -7.43
CA SER A 122 -14.33 0.40 -6.37
C SER A 122 -13.27 1.32 -5.75
N TYR A 123 -12.03 0.84 -5.67
CA TYR A 123 -10.91 1.61 -5.14
C TYR A 123 -10.31 2.59 -6.15
N TRP A 124 -10.46 2.32 -7.45
CA TRP A 124 -9.76 3.04 -8.51
C TRP A 124 -9.86 4.58 -8.44
N PRO A 125 -11.02 5.19 -8.11
CA PRO A 125 -11.14 6.64 -7.98
C PRO A 125 -10.30 7.25 -6.83
N HIS A 126 -9.79 6.42 -5.92
CA HIS A 126 -9.00 6.80 -4.76
C HIS A 126 -7.57 6.25 -4.82
N CYS A 127 -7.21 5.65 -5.94
CA CYS A 127 -5.91 5.04 -6.13
C CYS A 127 -5.07 5.80 -7.17
N VAL A 128 -3.76 5.80 -6.92
CA VAL A 128 -2.74 6.12 -7.92
C VAL A 128 -1.89 4.89 -8.12
N VAL A 129 -1.63 4.53 -9.36
CA VAL A 129 -0.72 3.43 -9.70
C VAL A 129 0.46 4.00 -10.46
N THR A 130 1.66 3.68 -9.97
CA THR A 130 2.93 4.06 -10.57
C THR A 130 3.67 2.85 -11.07
N GLU A 131 4.58 3.06 -12.02
CA GLU A 131 5.41 1.99 -12.56
C GLU A 131 6.84 2.44 -12.83
N ALA A 132 7.77 1.49 -12.72
CA ALA A 132 9.11 1.59 -13.24
C ALA A 132 9.24 0.67 -14.45
N CYS A 133 9.50 1.26 -15.63
CA CYS A 133 9.65 0.53 -16.88
C CYS A 133 11.10 0.51 -17.35
N PHE A 134 11.48 -0.57 -18.01
CA PHE A 134 12.71 -0.70 -18.79
C PHE A 134 12.36 -1.21 -20.17
N GLU A 135 12.82 -0.53 -21.22
CA GLU A 135 12.50 -0.86 -22.63
C GLU A 135 10.99 -1.02 -22.89
N GLY A 136 10.19 -0.15 -22.25
CA GLY A 136 8.73 -0.18 -22.38
C GLY A 136 8.03 -1.32 -21.65
N GLN A 137 8.75 -2.13 -20.86
CA GLN A 137 8.18 -3.21 -20.06
C GLN A 137 8.19 -2.84 -18.56
N PRO A 138 7.07 -3.00 -17.85
CA PRO A 138 7.02 -2.70 -16.43
C PRO A 138 7.80 -3.75 -15.63
N LEU A 139 8.77 -3.28 -14.82
CA LEU A 139 9.53 -4.11 -13.89
C LEU A 139 8.88 -4.16 -12.51
N VAL A 140 8.26 -3.05 -12.10
CA VAL A 140 7.63 -2.88 -10.79
C VAL A 140 6.40 -1.99 -10.96
N MET A 141 5.33 -2.32 -10.25
CA MET A 141 4.17 -1.44 -10.09
C MET A 141 3.83 -1.25 -8.62
N HIS A 142 3.54 -0.02 -8.22
CA HIS A 142 3.05 0.34 -6.90
C HIS A 142 1.62 0.88 -6.99
N THR A 143 0.81 0.59 -5.98
CA THR A 143 -0.55 1.13 -5.85
C THR A 143 -0.71 1.82 -4.52
N TYR A 144 -1.22 3.04 -4.56
CA TYR A 144 -1.42 3.88 -3.40
C TYR A 144 -2.90 4.23 -3.24
N VAL A 145 -3.39 4.18 -2.01
CA VAL A 145 -4.62 4.88 -1.60
C VAL A 145 -4.21 6.28 -1.17
N VAL A 146 -4.83 7.30 -1.76
CA VAL A 146 -4.44 8.70 -1.59
C VAL A 146 -5.52 9.52 -0.89
N ASP A 147 -5.18 10.24 0.18
CA ASP A 147 -6.09 11.15 0.90
C ASP A 147 -5.53 12.58 0.89
N PRO A 148 -6.02 13.44 0.00
CA PRO A 148 -5.56 14.83 -0.07
C PRO A 148 -5.90 15.63 1.19
N VAL A 149 -6.94 15.29 1.93
CA VAL A 149 -7.32 15.98 3.18
C VAL A 149 -6.34 15.64 4.31
N ALA A 150 -5.94 14.37 4.42
CA ALA A 150 -4.93 13.92 5.37
C ALA A 150 -3.50 14.22 4.88
N SER A 151 -3.33 14.69 3.63
CA SER A 151 -2.05 14.84 2.95
C SER A 151 -1.18 13.59 3.03
N ARG A 152 -1.81 12.41 2.89
CA ARG A 152 -1.20 11.09 3.11
C ARG A 152 -1.47 10.17 1.92
N ILE A 153 -0.44 9.44 1.54
CA ILE A 153 -0.51 8.35 0.58
C ILE A 153 -0.10 7.06 1.28
N ASN A 154 -0.85 5.99 1.07
CA ASN A 154 -0.57 4.68 1.67
C ASN A 154 -0.28 3.66 0.57
N LEU A 155 0.91 3.07 0.60
CA LEU A 155 1.28 1.97 -0.27
C LEU A 155 0.43 0.74 0.07
N THR A 156 -0.46 0.37 -0.83
CA THR A 156 -1.36 -0.76 -0.66
C THR A 156 -0.78 -2.04 -1.27
N TYR A 157 -0.16 -1.90 -2.45
CA TYR A 157 0.49 -3.01 -3.15
C TYR A 157 1.80 -2.57 -3.77
N SER A 158 2.80 -3.46 -3.69
CA SER A 158 4.05 -3.40 -4.45
C SER A 158 4.23 -4.74 -5.15
N ALA A 159 4.16 -4.73 -6.48
CA ALA A 159 4.23 -5.94 -7.30
C ALA A 159 5.49 -5.91 -8.18
N THR A 160 6.23 -7.02 -8.19
CA THR A 160 7.41 -7.22 -9.03
C THR A 160 7.53 -8.68 -9.42
N HIS A 161 7.87 -8.97 -10.68
CA HIS A 161 8.03 -10.34 -11.18
C HIS A 161 9.42 -10.93 -10.90
N PHE A 162 10.16 -10.34 -9.99
CA PHE A 162 11.52 -10.72 -9.59
C PHE A 162 11.74 -12.23 -9.37
N ARG A 163 10.76 -12.95 -8.80
CA ARG A 163 10.89 -14.38 -8.52
C ARG A 163 10.81 -15.26 -9.76
N GLY A 164 10.12 -14.80 -10.81
CA GLY A 164 10.00 -15.50 -12.08
C GLY A 164 11.17 -15.23 -13.04
N GLU A 165 12.05 -14.28 -12.69
CA GLU A 165 13.14 -13.85 -13.56
C GLU A 165 14.34 -14.78 -13.46
N VAL A 166 14.76 -15.33 -14.59
CA VAL A 166 15.90 -16.26 -14.73
C VAL A 166 17.21 -15.49 -14.95
N ASP A 167 17.15 -14.38 -15.69
CA ASP A 167 18.31 -13.53 -15.93
C ASP A 167 18.74 -12.82 -14.64
N ARG A 168 19.99 -13.03 -14.26
CA ARG A 168 20.57 -12.46 -13.03
C ARG A 168 20.65 -10.93 -13.06
N GLU A 169 21.00 -10.35 -14.20
CA GLU A 169 21.14 -8.90 -14.31
C GLU A 169 19.75 -8.23 -14.32
N LEU A 170 18.79 -8.80 -15.04
CA LEU A 170 17.43 -8.30 -15.02
C LEU A 170 16.81 -8.43 -13.62
N ARG A 171 17.04 -9.54 -12.91
CA ARG A 171 16.63 -9.70 -11.52
C ARG A 171 17.21 -8.63 -10.60
N ARG A 172 18.50 -8.30 -10.74
CA ARG A 172 19.16 -7.22 -9.98
C ARG A 172 18.58 -5.85 -10.33
N LYS A 173 18.33 -5.62 -11.63
CA LYS A 173 17.69 -4.40 -12.13
C LYS A 173 16.27 -4.23 -11.53
N GLN A 174 15.48 -5.30 -11.48
CA GLN A 174 14.15 -5.28 -10.84
C GLN A 174 14.22 -4.91 -9.34
N GLY A 175 15.21 -5.45 -8.60
CA GLY A 175 15.44 -5.08 -7.21
C GLY A 175 15.76 -3.59 -7.05
N ARG A 176 16.67 -3.06 -7.88
CA ARG A 176 17.00 -1.63 -7.89
C ARG A 176 15.83 -0.77 -8.34
N ALA A 177 15.06 -1.23 -9.34
CA ALA A 177 13.88 -0.55 -9.84
C ALA A 177 12.83 -0.37 -8.74
N ASN A 178 12.66 -1.34 -7.84
CA ASN A 178 11.76 -1.21 -6.70
C ASN A 178 12.20 -0.10 -5.73
N CYS A 179 13.49 -0.06 -5.36
CA CYS A 179 14.02 1.02 -4.52
C CYS A 179 13.88 2.40 -5.20
N TRP A 180 14.21 2.46 -6.49
CA TRP A 180 14.14 3.69 -7.28
C TRP A 180 12.69 4.17 -7.45
N LEU A 181 11.74 3.27 -7.70
CA LEU A 181 10.34 3.63 -7.84
C LEU A 181 9.79 4.22 -6.54
N HIS A 182 10.10 3.66 -5.38
CA HIS A 182 9.75 4.27 -4.10
C HIS A 182 10.24 5.72 -3.98
N HIS A 183 11.48 5.98 -4.39
CA HIS A 183 12.02 7.36 -4.39
C HIS A 183 11.29 8.26 -5.39
N GLN A 184 11.04 7.80 -6.61
CA GLN A 184 10.29 8.56 -7.62
C GLN A 184 8.85 8.84 -7.17
N ASP A 185 8.21 7.87 -6.53
CA ASP A 185 6.88 8.02 -5.95
C ASP A 185 6.86 9.13 -4.88
N MET A 186 7.84 9.13 -3.97
CA MET A 186 7.96 10.18 -2.95
C MET A 186 8.10 11.57 -3.58
N LEU A 187 8.93 11.69 -4.63
CA LEU A 187 9.10 12.95 -5.36
C LEU A 187 7.86 13.36 -6.15
N HIS A 188 7.19 12.39 -6.78
CA HIS A 188 5.94 12.62 -7.50
C HIS A 188 4.85 13.14 -6.55
N PHE A 189 4.58 12.42 -5.46
CA PHE A 189 3.53 12.79 -4.51
C PHE A 189 3.85 14.09 -3.75
N LYS A 190 5.12 14.37 -3.48
CA LYS A 190 5.53 15.68 -2.95
C LYS A 190 5.14 16.81 -3.91
N ARG A 191 5.38 16.67 -5.21
CA ARG A 191 4.97 17.65 -6.24
C ARG A 191 3.46 17.82 -6.32
N GLU A 192 2.70 16.75 -6.06
CA GLU A 192 1.24 16.77 -5.98
C GLU A 192 0.71 17.34 -4.63
N GLY A 193 1.59 17.77 -3.71
CA GLY A 193 1.23 18.42 -2.46
C GLY A 193 0.98 17.48 -1.27
N TYR A 194 1.34 16.21 -1.38
CA TYR A 194 1.30 15.28 -0.24
C TYR A 194 2.52 15.45 0.65
N ALA A 195 2.32 15.29 1.96
CA ALA A 195 3.37 15.43 2.96
C ALA A 195 3.81 14.10 3.59
N CYS A 196 2.93 13.10 3.62
CA CYS A 196 3.17 11.85 4.33
C CYS A 196 3.14 10.65 3.38
N TYR A 197 4.29 9.99 3.25
CA TYR A 197 4.43 8.69 2.58
C TYR A 197 4.31 7.57 3.61
N ASP A 198 3.33 6.70 3.42
CA ASP A 198 3.04 5.57 4.27
C ASP A 198 3.38 4.26 3.54
N PHE A 199 4.38 3.56 4.03
CA PHE A 199 4.81 2.26 3.48
C PHE A 199 3.79 1.13 3.71
N GLY A 200 2.64 1.42 4.33
CA GLY A 200 1.66 0.41 4.68
C GLY A 200 2.13 -0.50 5.82
N GLY A 201 1.36 -1.56 6.06
CA GLY A 201 1.51 -2.41 7.24
C GLY A 201 2.94 -2.83 7.57
N TYR A 202 3.28 -2.74 8.87
CA TYR A 202 4.54 -3.18 9.44
C TYR A 202 4.27 -4.34 10.41
N ALA A 203 4.98 -5.44 10.25
CA ALA A 203 4.80 -6.63 11.07
C ALA A 203 5.57 -6.49 12.39
N PHE A 204 4.97 -5.77 13.34
CA PHE A 204 5.59 -5.50 14.65
C PHE A 204 5.82 -6.79 15.44
N GLU A 205 7.02 -6.94 16.04
CA GLU A 205 7.43 -8.10 16.85
C GLU A 205 7.26 -9.46 16.13
N THR A 206 7.32 -9.50 14.81
CA THR A 206 7.18 -10.75 14.06
C THR A 206 8.41 -11.63 14.16
N THR A 207 8.20 -12.95 14.24
CA THR A 207 9.25 -13.98 14.14
C THR A 207 9.36 -14.57 12.73
N ASP A 208 8.43 -14.21 11.82
CA ASP A 208 8.47 -14.63 10.43
C ASP A 208 9.58 -13.90 9.68
N LYS A 209 10.57 -14.65 9.19
CA LYS A 209 11.73 -14.10 8.48
C LYS A 209 11.36 -13.33 7.21
N SER A 210 10.30 -13.72 6.52
CA SER A 210 9.87 -13.03 5.30
C SER A 210 9.26 -11.66 5.62
N LEU A 211 8.50 -11.58 6.71
CA LEU A 211 7.96 -10.32 7.21
C LEU A 211 9.05 -9.43 7.82
N GLN A 212 10.04 -10.02 8.50
CA GLN A 212 11.22 -9.29 8.97
C GLN A 212 11.98 -8.64 7.80
N ALA A 213 12.21 -9.37 6.72
CA ALA A 213 12.87 -8.82 5.53
C ALA A 213 12.07 -7.67 4.89
N VAL A 214 10.73 -7.74 4.90
CA VAL A 214 9.87 -6.63 4.45
C VAL A 214 9.99 -5.42 5.38
N ASN A 215 10.05 -5.64 6.70
CA ASN A 215 10.26 -4.56 7.67
C ASN A 215 11.63 -3.90 7.47
N GLU A 216 12.71 -4.68 7.36
CA GLU A 216 14.07 -4.20 7.08
C GLU A 216 14.13 -3.36 5.80
N PHE A 217 13.45 -3.81 4.75
CA PHE A 217 13.32 -3.04 3.52
C PHE A 217 12.68 -1.67 3.76
N LYS A 218 11.55 -1.61 4.48
CA LYS A 218 10.88 -0.35 4.82
C LYS A 218 11.74 0.54 5.72
N ASP A 219 12.41 -0.05 6.71
CA ASP A 219 13.31 0.65 7.63
C ASP A 219 14.50 1.29 6.89
N SER A 220 14.93 0.68 5.78
CA SER A 220 16.03 1.19 4.97
C SER A 220 15.75 2.53 4.29
N PHE A 221 14.50 2.98 4.24
CA PHE A 221 14.10 4.31 3.77
C PHE A 221 14.00 5.34 4.90
N GLY A 222 14.20 4.94 6.16
CA GLY A 222 14.00 5.81 7.32
C GLY A 222 12.54 5.95 7.73
N GLY A 223 12.18 7.11 8.29
CA GLY A 223 10.83 7.37 8.78
C GLY A 223 10.54 6.82 10.17
N GLU A 224 9.31 6.95 10.63
CA GLU A 224 8.87 6.59 11.97
C GLU A 224 7.94 5.39 11.96
N LEU A 225 8.11 4.50 12.94
CA LEU A 225 7.16 3.42 13.19
C LEU A 225 6.02 3.96 14.05
N VAL A 226 4.79 3.89 13.53
CA VAL A 226 3.60 4.45 14.18
C VAL A 226 2.59 3.35 14.45
N GLU A 227 2.04 3.31 15.66
CA GLU A 227 0.88 2.47 15.98
C GLU A 227 -0.39 3.18 15.56
N GLU A 228 -1.25 2.49 14.87
CA GLU A 228 -2.59 2.89 14.47
C GLU A 228 -3.60 1.78 14.80
N SER A 229 -4.86 1.98 14.48
CA SER A 229 -5.87 0.97 14.70
C SER A 229 -6.70 0.74 13.45
N ASN A 230 -6.98 -0.52 13.16
CA ASN A 230 -8.11 -0.86 12.31
C ASN A 230 -9.33 -1.20 13.19
N TYR A 231 -10.52 -0.89 12.68
CA TYR A 231 -11.75 -1.23 13.39
C TYR A 231 -12.74 -1.94 12.47
N THR A 232 -13.27 -3.04 12.96
CA THR A 232 -14.38 -3.75 12.32
C THR A 232 -15.68 -3.39 13.05
N SER A 233 -16.67 -2.91 12.32
CA SER A 233 -17.99 -2.67 12.89
C SER A 233 -18.64 -3.96 13.39
N ARG A 234 -19.54 -3.87 14.39
CA ARG A 234 -20.23 -5.05 14.95
C ARG A 234 -20.98 -5.82 13.85
N ALA A 235 -21.70 -5.09 12.99
CA ALA A 235 -22.46 -5.71 11.89
C ALA A 235 -21.54 -6.48 10.92
N LEU A 236 -20.39 -5.92 10.54
CA LEU A 236 -19.43 -6.59 9.66
C LEU A 236 -18.76 -7.77 10.37
N GLY A 237 -18.41 -7.63 11.65
CA GLY A 237 -17.85 -8.72 12.47
C GLY A 237 -18.80 -9.91 12.55
N TRP A 238 -20.07 -9.66 12.83
CA TRP A 238 -21.09 -10.71 12.84
C TRP A 238 -21.25 -11.40 11.48
N LEU A 239 -21.27 -10.63 10.38
CA LEU A 239 -21.34 -11.19 9.03
C LEU A 239 -20.14 -12.08 8.69
N ARG A 240 -18.93 -11.67 9.08
CA ARG A 240 -17.70 -12.47 8.90
C ARG A 240 -17.76 -13.76 9.70
N TRP A 241 -18.20 -13.70 10.94
CA TRP A 241 -18.38 -14.88 11.80
C TRP A 241 -19.38 -15.88 11.21
N VAL A 242 -20.56 -15.44 10.75
CA VAL A 242 -21.53 -16.33 10.09
C VAL A 242 -20.97 -16.99 8.83
N LYS A 243 -20.11 -16.27 8.08
CA LYS A 243 -19.45 -16.86 6.89
C LYS A 243 -18.36 -17.88 7.23
N SER A 244 -17.70 -17.75 8.38
CA SER A 244 -16.67 -18.70 8.82
C SER A 244 -17.24 -20.02 9.34
N LEU A 245 -18.55 -20.08 9.60
CA LEU A 245 -19.28 -21.29 10.03
C LEU A 245 -19.78 -22.16 8.86
N ARG A 246 -19.56 -21.74 7.62
CA ARG A 246 -19.92 -22.43 6.38
C ARG A 246 -18.71 -22.93 5.62
#